data_cd82ba234903a1ba37fb1ce3f9410c10
#
_entry.id   cd82ba234903a1ba37fb1ce3f9410c10
#
_cell.length_a   1.000
_cell.length_b   1.000
_cell.length_c   1.000
_cell.angle_alpha   90.00
_cell.angle_beta   90.00
_cell.angle_gamma   90.00
#
_symmetry.space_group_name_H-M   'P 1'
#
loop_
_entity.id
_entity.type
_entity.pdbx_description
1 polymer ?
#
loop_
_entity_poly.entity_id
_entity_poly.type
_entity_poly.pdbx_seq_one_letter_code
_entity_poly.pdbx_strand_id
1 'polypeptide(L)'
;MIARSAEDHFIGECDRERMEEYLEAIWILLEQGRPLVRVSWIAKRLSLSMPSVVEMLKSLDARGYVTYTIGEGILLTPKGKTIARRIVRNHRLMELLMERSIGVPMDEKSTCGFEHHMSEGMAQAICKKLGHPTECLHGQKIPTGKDCCSRSDKIQRNQKTRWG
;
A
#
# COMPACT_ATOMS: atom_id res chain seq x y z
N MET A 1 -32.74 11.34 5.17
CA MET A 1 -31.34 10.99 5.24
C MET A 1 -31.09 10.37 6.61
N ILE A 2 -30.97 9.05 6.71
CA ILE A 2 -30.69 8.35 7.98
C ILE A 2 -29.18 8.50 8.20
N ALA A 3 -28.79 9.16 9.28
CA ALA A 3 -27.38 9.22 9.68
C ALA A 3 -26.89 7.79 9.94
N ARG A 4 -25.81 7.38 9.26
CA ARG A 4 -25.15 6.10 9.57
C ARG A 4 -24.70 6.13 11.03
N SER A 5 -24.96 5.03 11.75
CA SER A 5 -24.53 4.92 13.14
C SER A 5 -22.99 4.86 13.21
N ALA A 6 -22.42 5.21 14.37
CA ALA A 6 -20.98 5.09 14.61
C ALA A 6 -20.48 3.64 14.39
N GLU A 7 -21.32 2.65 14.70
CA GLU A 7 -21.04 1.22 14.45
C GLU A 7 -20.97 0.88 12.97
N ASP A 8 -21.92 1.40 12.15
CA ASP A 8 -21.87 1.20 10.68
C ASP A 8 -20.64 1.83 10.06
N HIS A 9 -20.16 2.95 10.58
CA HIS A 9 -18.95 3.61 10.15
C HIS A 9 -17.72 2.74 10.50
N PHE A 10 -17.64 2.26 11.73
CA PHE A 10 -16.54 1.41 12.22
C PHE A 10 -16.44 0.07 11.46
N ILE A 11 -17.57 -0.60 11.23
CA ILE A 11 -17.62 -1.85 10.44
C ILE A 11 -17.15 -1.58 9.01
N GLY A 12 -17.57 -0.49 8.40
CA GLY A 12 -17.14 -0.10 7.05
C GLY A 12 -15.64 0.22 6.95
N GLU A 13 -15.02 0.73 8.01
CA GLU A 13 -13.58 0.97 8.07
C GLU A 13 -12.79 -0.34 8.19
N CYS A 14 -13.18 -1.25 9.06
CA CYS A 14 -12.55 -2.57 9.19
C CYS A 14 -12.62 -3.37 7.87
N ASP A 15 -13.73 -3.32 7.15
CA ASP A 15 -13.86 -3.97 5.85
C ASP A 15 -12.96 -3.33 4.79
N ARG A 16 -12.79 -2.02 4.85
CA ARG A 16 -11.89 -1.30 3.95
C ARG A 16 -10.44 -1.66 4.20
N GLU A 17 -9.99 -1.64 5.45
CA GLU A 17 -8.61 -2.01 5.82
C GLU A 17 -8.29 -3.43 5.39
N ARG A 18 -9.16 -4.38 5.73
CA ARG A 18 -9.00 -5.77 5.31
C ARG A 18 -8.88 -5.92 3.79
N MET A 19 -9.73 -5.21 3.02
CA MET A 19 -9.61 -5.19 1.57
C MET A 19 -8.25 -4.64 1.11
N GLU A 20 -7.79 -3.55 1.71
CA GLU A 20 -6.54 -2.89 1.38
C GLU A 20 -5.33 -3.77 1.68
N GLU A 21 -5.32 -4.51 2.80
CA GLU A 21 -4.31 -5.53 3.14
C GLU A 21 -4.17 -6.60 2.06
N TYR A 22 -5.30 -7.10 1.54
CA TYR A 22 -5.26 -8.07 0.45
C TYR A 22 -4.68 -7.49 -0.84
N LEU A 23 -5.06 -6.28 -1.21
CA LEU A 23 -4.55 -5.61 -2.40
C LEU A 23 -3.05 -5.30 -2.27
N GLU A 24 -2.59 -4.92 -1.10
CA GLU A 24 -1.18 -4.75 -0.77
C GLU A 24 -0.42 -6.07 -0.88
N ALA A 25 -0.92 -7.14 -0.25
CA ALA A 25 -0.30 -8.46 -0.31
C ALA A 25 -0.14 -8.96 -1.76
N ILE A 26 -1.17 -8.77 -2.61
CA ILE A 26 -1.11 -9.12 -4.02
C ILE A 26 -0.07 -8.27 -4.74
N TRP A 27 -0.02 -6.96 -4.51
CA TRP A 27 0.96 -6.06 -5.10
C TRP A 27 2.40 -6.51 -4.78
N ILE A 28 2.70 -6.75 -3.51
CA ILE A 28 4.04 -7.16 -3.07
C ILE A 28 4.45 -8.52 -3.68
N LEU A 29 3.50 -9.47 -3.79
CA LEU A 29 3.77 -10.75 -4.44
C LEU A 29 4.06 -10.59 -5.93
N LEU A 30 3.39 -9.67 -6.63
CA LEU A 30 3.66 -9.35 -8.04
C LEU A 30 5.02 -8.66 -8.22
N GLU A 31 5.42 -7.76 -7.31
CA GLU A 31 6.73 -7.11 -7.33
C GLU A 31 7.90 -8.11 -7.19
N GLN A 32 7.66 -9.27 -6.57
CA GLN A 32 8.64 -10.37 -6.48
C GLN A 32 8.86 -11.12 -7.81
N GLY A 33 8.37 -10.58 -8.93
CA GLY A 33 8.52 -11.15 -10.27
C GLY A 33 7.54 -12.29 -10.59
N ARG A 34 6.51 -12.47 -9.80
CA ARG A 34 5.49 -13.49 -10.05
C ARG A 34 4.49 -12.99 -11.09
N PRO A 35 4.27 -13.71 -12.21
CA PRO A 35 3.35 -13.27 -13.25
C PRO A 35 1.88 -13.28 -12.78
N LEU A 36 1.55 -14.18 -11.84
CA LEU A 36 0.24 -14.38 -11.24
C LEU A 36 0.40 -14.71 -9.75
N VAL A 37 -0.57 -14.32 -8.94
CA VAL A 37 -0.57 -14.62 -7.51
C VAL A 37 -1.49 -15.82 -7.23
N ARG A 38 -1.05 -16.73 -6.34
CA ARG A 38 -1.83 -17.89 -5.90
C ARG A 38 -2.47 -17.65 -4.54
N VAL A 39 -3.65 -18.24 -4.33
CA VAL A 39 -4.39 -18.19 -3.04
C VAL A 39 -3.51 -18.58 -1.86
N SER A 40 -2.73 -19.68 -1.98
CA SER A 40 -1.84 -20.16 -0.91
C SER A 40 -0.75 -19.18 -0.53
N TRP A 41 -0.29 -18.34 -1.44
CA TRP A 41 0.73 -17.33 -1.14
C TRP A 41 0.16 -16.16 -0.35
N ILE A 42 -1.09 -15.75 -0.67
CA ILE A 42 -1.81 -14.74 0.10
C ILE A 42 -2.12 -15.28 1.49
N ALA A 43 -2.64 -16.51 1.58
CA ALA A 43 -2.95 -17.17 2.83
C ALA A 43 -1.72 -17.24 3.76
N LYS A 44 -0.57 -17.64 3.22
CA LYS A 44 0.70 -17.66 3.96
C LYS A 44 1.13 -16.26 4.41
N ARG A 45 1.05 -15.26 3.53
CA ARG A 45 1.49 -13.89 3.82
C ARG A 45 0.64 -13.21 4.90
N LEU A 46 -0.67 -13.40 4.83
CA LEU A 46 -1.62 -12.79 5.77
C LEU A 46 -1.92 -13.68 6.99
N SER A 47 -1.32 -14.86 7.08
CA SER A 47 -1.56 -15.85 8.15
C SER A 47 -3.05 -16.23 8.27
N LEU A 48 -3.73 -16.38 7.13
CA LEU A 48 -5.15 -16.69 7.03
C LEU A 48 -5.40 -18.09 6.45
N SER A 49 -6.60 -18.62 6.66
CA SER A 49 -7.02 -19.86 6.03
C SER A 49 -7.29 -19.67 4.53
N MET A 50 -6.99 -20.68 3.68
CA MET A 50 -7.31 -20.59 2.25
C MET A 50 -8.80 -20.35 1.96
N PRO A 51 -9.76 -20.99 2.66
CA PRO A 51 -11.18 -20.68 2.46
C PRO A 51 -11.51 -19.19 2.68
N SER A 52 -11.01 -18.59 3.76
CA SER A 52 -11.22 -17.16 4.05
C SER A 52 -10.63 -16.27 2.96
N VAL A 53 -9.45 -16.64 2.43
CA VAL A 53 -8.83 -15.91 1.31
C VAL A 53 -9.69 -16.02 0.05
N VAL A 54 -10.19 -17.20 -0.29
CA VAL A 54 -11.05 -17.41 -1.46
C VAL A 54 -12.33 -16.57 -1.36
N GLU A 55 -12.96 -16.53 -0.18
CA GLU A 55 -14.17 -15.74 0.05
C GLU A 55 -13.91 -14.24 -0.20
N MET A 56 -12.84 -13.70 0.38
CA MET A 56 -12.46 -12.31 0.16
C MET A 56 -12.10 -12.03 -1.31
N LEU A 57 -11.38 -12.93 -1.97
CA LEU A 57 -11.03 -12.76 -3.39
C LEU A 57 -12.27 -12.71 -4.28
N LYS A 58 -13.29 -13.54 -4.03
CA LYS A 58 -14.58 -13.46 -4.73
C LYS A 58 -15.25 -12.11 -4.53
N SER A 59 -15.24 -11.58 -3.30
CA SER A 59 -15.76 -10.25 -2.99
C SER A 59 -14.98 -9.15 -3.72
N LEU A 60 -13.65 -9.23 -3.74
CA LEU A 60 -12.79 -8.26 -4.42
C LEU A 60 -12.96 -8.30 -5.95
N ASP A 61 -13.15 -9.49 -6.52
CA ASP A 61 -13.43 -9.71 -7.95
C ASP A 61 -14.77 -9.10 -8.33
N ALA A 62 -15.84 -9.43 -7.60
CA ALA A 62 -17.19 -8.87 -7.80
C ALA A 62 -17.21 -7.32 -7.69
N ARG A 63 -16.33 -6.74 -6.86
CA ARG A 63 -16.16 -5.29 -6.71
C ARG A 63 -15.19 -4.67 -7.72
N GLY A 64 -14.60 -5.50 -8.61
CA GLY A 64 -13.72 -5.10 -9.69
C GLY A 64 -12.33 -4.62 -9.25
N TYR A 65 -11.80 -5.08 -8.12
CA TYR A 65 -10.44 -4.76 -7.65
C TYR A 65 -9.40 -5.76 -8.12
N VAL A 66 -9.78 -7.00 -8.28
CA VAL A 66 -8.93 -8.07 -8.79
C VAL A 66 -9.61 -8.78 -9.95
N THR A 67 -8.86 -9.55 -10.71
CA THR A 67 -9.38 -10.62 -11.57
C THR A 67 -8.95 -11.92 -10.92
N TYR A 68 -9.91 -12.74 -10.53
CA TYR A 68 -9.68 -14.01 -9.87
C TYR A 68 -10.31 -15.15 -10.66
N THR A 69 -9.48 -16.01 -11.24
CA THR A 69 -9.90 -17.24 -11.92
C THR A 69 -9.41 -18.44 -11.14
N ILE A 70 -10.33 -19.32 -10.76
CA ILE A 70 -10.00 -20.54 -10.01
C ILE A 70 -9.05 -21.40 -10.85
N GLY A 71 -7.90 -21.76 -10.26
CA GLY A 71 -6.85 -22.56 -10.92
C GLY A 71 -5.86 -21.77 -11.75
N GLU A 72 -6.20 -20.58 -12.21
CA GLU A 72 -5.29 -19.75 -13.01
C GLU A 72 -4.47 -18.77 -12.14
N GLY A 73 -5.13 -18.02 -11.25
CA GLY A 73 -4.46 -17.09 -10.35
C GLY A 73 -5.20 -15.78 -10.16
N ILE A 74 -4.50 -14.81 -9.54
CA ILE A 74 -5.04 -13.51 -9.16
C ILE A 74 -4.17 -12.42 -9.77
N LEU A 75 -4.82 -11.40 -10.36
CA LEU A 75 -4.23 -10.15 -10.84
C LEU A 75 -4.96 -8.94 -10.26
N LEU A 76 -4.25 -7.84 -10.08
CA LEU A 76 -4.86 -6.55 -9.77
C LEU A 76 -5.41 -5.89 -11.03
N THR A 77 -6.66 -5.45 -10.99
CA THR A 77 -7.22 -4.56 -12.01
C THR A 77 -6.60 -3.15 -11.91
N PRO A 78 -6.82 -2.24 -12.87
CA PRO A 78 -6.41 -0.83 -12.73
C PRO A 78 -6.95 -0.17 -11.46
N LYS A 79 -8.18 -0.48 -11.06
CA LYS A 79 -8.83 -0.02 -9.82
C LYS A 79 -8.09 -0.55 -8.58
N GLY A 80 -7.82 -1.85 -8.54
CA GLY A 80 -7.06 -2.48 -7.46
C GLY A 80 -5.62 -1.96 -7.36
N LYS A 81 -4.94 -1.81 -8.51
CA LYS A 81 -3.58 -1.24 -8.57
C LYS A 81 -3.51 0.17 -7.98
N THR A 82 -4.53 1.00 -8.21
CA THR A 82 -4.56 2.37 -7.66
C THR A 82 -4.56 2.36 -6.14
N ILE A 83 -5.36 1.48 -5.52
CA ILE A 83 -5.44 1.36 -4.06
C ILE A 83 -4.16 0.73 -3.51
N ALA A 84 -3.75 -0.43 -4.05
CA ALA A 84 -2.54 -1.12 -3.61
C ALA A 84 -1.31 -0.21 -3.66
N ARG A 85 -1.15 0.56 -4.75
CA ARG A 85 -0.08 1.53 -4.92
C ARG A 85 -0.06 2.59 -3.83
N ARG A 86 -1.23 3.10 -3.42
CA ARG A 86 -1.36 4.09 -2.34
C ARG A 86 -0.91 3.48 -1.02
N ILE A 87 -1.40 2.30 -0.66
CA ILE A 87 -1.08 1.63 0.61
C ILE A 87 0.41 1.29 0.68
N VAL A 88 0.96 0.64 -0.33
CA VAL A 88 2.39 0.30 -0.41
C VAL A 88 3.28 1.55 -0.32
N ARG A 89 2.87 2.66 -0.97
CA ARG A 89 3.59 3.94 -0.84
C ARG A 89 3.55 4.46 0.59
N ASN A 90 2.38 4.48 1.21
CA ASN A 90 2.20 4.97 2.57
C ASN A 90 3.03 4.15 3.56
N HIS A 91 2.95 2.81 3.46
CA HIS A 91 3.74 1.88 4.27
C HIS A 91 5.25 2.18 4.17
N ARG A 92 5.80 2.21 2.95
CA ARG A 92 7.23 2.45 2.71
C ARG A 92 7.71 3.83 3.15
N LEU A 93 6.87 4.85 3.05
CA LEU A 93 7.18 6.19 3.56
C LEU A 93 7.16 6.23 5.09
N MET A 94 6.20 5.54 5.72
CA MET A 94 6.11 5.48 7.18
C MET A 94 7.31 4.73 7.77
N GLU A 95 7.67 3.60 7.17
CA GLU A 95 8.85 2.82 7.54
C GLU A 95 10.14 3.70 7.53
N LEU A 96 10.36 4.44 6.45
CA LEU A 96 11.48 5.37 6.34
C LEU A 96 11.43 6.51 7.37
N LEU A 97 10.24 7.05 7.65
CA LEU A 97 10.06 8.11 8.63
C LEU A 97 10.42 7.61 10.03
N MET A 98 9.89 6.44 10.41
CA MET A 98 10.13 5.85 11.73
C MET A 98 11.63 5.59 11.95
N GLU A 99 12.29 4.93 11.00
CA GLU A 99 13.69 4.55 11.17
C GLU A 99 14.65 5.74 11.00
N ARG A 100 14.52 6.54 9.92
CA ARG A 100 15.48 7.60 9.61
C ARG A 100 15.28 8.89 10.40
N SER A 101 14.05 9.23 10.77
CA SER A 101 13.75 10.51 11.41
C SER A 101 13.41 10.39 12.88
N ILE A 102 12.85 9.27 13.33
CA ILE A 102 12.46 9.04 14.72
C ILE A 102 13.50 8.13 15.42
N GLY A 103 14.19 7.28 14.65
CA GLY A 103 15.21 6.35 15.18
C GLY A 103 14.61 5.12 15.85
N VAL A 104 13.36 4.78 15.53
CA VAL A 104 12.65 3.60 16.04
C VAL A 104 12.39 2.65 14.89
N PRO A 105 12.82 1.38 14.96
CA PRO A 105 12.48 0.38 13.96
C PRO A 105 10.97 0.19 13.89
N MET A 106 10.46 0.07 12.69
CA MET A 106 9.04 -0.19 12.46
C MET A 106 8.68 -1.61 12.90
N ASP A 107 7.81 -1.73 13.88
CA ASP A 107 7.18 -3.01 14.22
C ASP A 107 5.91 -3.16 13.37
N GLU A 108 5.88 -4.21 12.52
CA GLU A 108 4.76 -4.48 11.61
C GLU A 108 3.39 -4.51 12.32
N LYS A 109 3.36 -4.96 13.59
CA LYS A 109 2.11 -5.00 14.37
C LYS A 109 1.65 -3.63 14.86
N SER A 110 2.59 -2.79 15.26
CA SER A 110 2.29 -1.45 15.81
C SER A 110 1.99 -0.42 14.72
N THR A 111 2.44 -0.66 13.51
CA THR A 111 2.27 0.25 12.37
C THR A 111 1.18 -0.19 11.40
N CYS A 112 0.73 -1.44 11.51
CA CYS A 112 -0.43 -1.94 10.79
C CYS A 112 -1.65 -1.06 11.12
N GLY A 113 -2.16 -0.36 10.12
CA GLY A 113 -3.25 0.58 10.28
C GLY A 113 -2.89 2.04 9.97
N PHE A 114 -1.68 2.51 10.27
CA PHE A 114 -1.31 3.89 9.95
C PHE A 114 -1.36 4.18 8.46
N GLU A 115 -0.87 3.25 7.62
CA GLU A 115 -0.86 3.38 6.17
C GLU A 115 -2.27 3.46 5.58
N HIS A 116 -3.25 2.79 6.17
CA HIS A 116 -4.64 2.78 5.73
C HIS A 116 -5.36 4.10 6.02
N HIS A 117 -4.99 4.77 7.12
CA HIS A 117 -5.56 6.04 7.55
C HIS A 117 -4.76 7.27 7.06
N MET A 118 -3.57 7.05 6.48
CA MET A 118 -2.75 8.15 5.99
C MET A 118 -3.39 8.83 4.78
N SER A 119 -3.68 10.12 4.92
CA SER A 119 -4.16 10.93 3.81
C SER A 119 -3.07 11.19 2.78
N GLU A 120 -3.45 11.48 1.53
CA GLU A 120 -2.50 11.84 0.47
C GLU A 120 -1.64 13.05 0.86
N GLY A 121 -2.23 14.06 1.52
CA GLY A 121 -1.50 15.23 2.01
C GLY A 121 -0.43 14.87 3.05
N MET A 122 -0.74 13.94 3.98
CA MET A 122 0.22 13.44 4.95
C MET A 122 1.35 12.66 4.26
N ALA A 123 1.02 11.78 3.32
CA ALA A 123 2.01 11.02 2.55
C ALA A 123 2.94 11.94 1.75
N GLN A 124 2.42 13.03 1.17
CA GLN A 124 3.22 14.05 0.48
C GLN A 124 4.14 14.80 1.43
N ALA A 125 3.64 15.21 2.61
CA ALA A 125 4.45 15.90 3.62
C ALA A 125 5.60 15.02 4.13
N ILE A 126 5.34 13.74 4.41
CA ILE A 126 6.37 12.75 4.80
C ILE A 126 7.38 12.57 3.66
N CYS A 127 6.92 12.37 2.43
CA CYS A 127 7.78 12.22 1.26
C CYS A 127 8.72 13.43 1.09
N LYS A 128 8.20 14.65 1.25
CA LYS A 128 8.98 15.88 1.20
C LYS A 128 9.97 15.96 2.36
N LYS A 129 9.56 15.65 3.57
CA LYS A 129 10.42 15.63 4.77
C LYS A 129 11.60 14.68 4.59
N LEU A 130 11.38 13.54 3.96
CA LEU A 130 12.40 12.51 3.67
C LEU A 130 13.25 12.83 2.42
N GLY A 131 13.06 13.97 1.76
CA GLY A 131 13.81 14.37 0.56
C GLY A 131 13.43 13.58 -0.69
N HIS A 132 12.17 13.19 -0.82
CA HIS A 132 11.63 12.44 -1.97
C HIS A 132 12.33 11.10 -2.24
N PRO A 133 12.33 10.15 -1.29
CA PRO A 133 12.97 8.87 -1.46
C PRO A 133 12.33 8.09 -2.61
N THR A 134 13.14 7.37 -3.36
CA THR A 134 12.72 6.50 -4.45
C THR A 134 12.65 5.03 -4.06
N GLU A 135 13.34 4.66 -2.97
CA GLU A 135 13.44 3.30 -2.46
C GLU A 135 13.24 3.26 -0.94
N CYS A 136 12.62 2.19 -0.46
CA CYS A 136 12.47 1.91 0.96
C CYS A 136 13.73 1.28 1.55
N LEU A 137 13.71 0.95 2.85
CA LEU A 137 14.84 0.32 3.56
C LEU A 137 15.26 -1.03 2.95
N HIS A 138 14.31 -1.73 2.34
CA HIS A 138 14.53 -3.04 1.70
C HIS A 138 14.92 -2.95 0.21
N GLY A 139 15.24 -1.74 -0.30
CA GLY A 139 15.60 -1.53 -1.71
C GLY A 139 14.42 -1.64 -2.68
N GLN A 140 13.19 -1.68 -2.19
CA GLN A 140 11.99 -1.72 -3.03
C GLN A 140 11.58 -0.31 -3.44
N LYS A 141 11.15 -0.14 -4.70
CA LYS A 141 10.73 1.16 -5.23
C LYS A 141 9.53 1.72 -4.48
N ILE A 142 9.60 2.96 -4.02
CA ILE A 142 8.45 3.68 -3.47
C ILE A 142 7.60 4.19 -4.63
N PRO A 143 6.31 3.78 -4.73
CA PRO A 143 5.43 4.29 -5.76
C PRO A 143 5.30 5.81 -5.69
N THR A 144 5.37 6.51 -6.83
CA THR A 144 5.24 7.97 -6.87
C THR A 144 3.82 8.42 -6.54
N GLY A 145 3.65 9.44 -5.70
CA GLY A 145 2.36 10.12 -5.47
C GLY A 145 1.95 11.00 -6.66
N LYS A 146 0.70 11.45 -6.69
CA LYS A 146 0.18 12.28 -7.79
C LYS A 146 0.97 13.57 -7.98
N ASP A 147 1.44 14.21 -6.91
CA ASP A 147 2.15 15.49 -6.92
C ASP A 147 3.53 15.43 -6.23
N CYS A 148 4.05 14.22 -6.00
CA CYS A 148 5.24 13.99 -5.19
C CYS A 148 6.54 14.52 -5.81
N CYS A 149 6.55 14.78 -7.12
CA CYS A 149 7.71 15.32 -7.85
C CYS A 149 7.21 16.30 -8.91
N SER A 150 6.75 17.48 -8.51
CA SER A 150 6.60 18.59 -9.46
C SER A 150 7.96 18.87 -10.11
N ARG A 151 7.96 19.30 -11.37
CA ARG A 151 9.20 19.59 -12.13
C ARG A 151 10.16 20.55 -11.41
N SER A 152 9.66 21.43 -10.56
CA SER A 152 10.41 22.36 -9.73
C SER A 152 11.36 21.68 -8.72
N ASP A 153 10.95 20.55 -8.11
CA ASP A 153 11.79 19.85 -7.13
C ASP A 153 12.97 19.10 -7.78
N LYS A 154 12.85 18.75 -9.06
CA LYS A 154 13.96 18.17 -9.84
C LYS A 154 15.07 19.19 -10.16
N ILE A 155 14.69 20.45 -10.36
CA ILE A 155 15.64 21.54 -10.69
C ILE A 155 16.49 21.90 -9.47
N GLN A 156 15.91 21.92 -8.27
CA GLN A 156 16.65 22.22 -7.04
C GLN A 156 17.63 21.09 -6.64
N ARG A 157 17.31 19.83 -6.95
CA ARG A 157 18.23 18.70 -6.71
C ARG A 157 19.47 18.77 -7.61
N ASN A 158 19.31 19.12 -8.87
CA ASN A 158 20.44 19.27 -9.81
C ASN A 158 21.35 20.46 -9.49
N GLN A 159 20.86 21.46 -8.77
CA GLN A 159 21.69 22.61 -8.36
C GLN A 159 22.51 22.31 -7.09
N LYS A 160 22.02 21.48 -6.15
CA LYS A 160 22.77 21.10 -4.95
C LYS A 160 23.92 20.14 -5.22
N THR A 161 23.85 19.31 -6.26
CA THR A 161 24.94 18.40 -6.65
C THR A 161 26.02 19.03 -7.51
N ARG A 162 25.86 20.31 -7.87
CA ARG A 162 26.82 21.03 -8.74
C ARG A 162 27.84 21.86 -7.99
N TRP A 163 27.68 21.97 -6.66
CA TRP A 163 28.56 22.79 -5.79
C TRP A 163 28.96 22.05 -4.49
N GLY A 164 29.13 20.72 -4.52
CA GLY A 164 29.68 19.92 -3.44
C GLY A 164 30.84 19.09 -3.91
#